data_07ee58c979fe0be71b583c728b68f28c
#
_entry.id   07ee58c979fe0be71b583c728b68f28c
#
_cell.length_a   1.000
_cell.length_b   1.000
_cell.length_c   1.000
_cell.angle_alpha   90.00
_cell.angle_beta   90.00
_cell.angle_gamma   90.00
#
_symmetry.space_group_name_H-M   'P 1'
#
loop_
_entity.id
_entity.type
_entity.pdbx_description
1 polymer ?
#
loop_
_entity_poly.entity_id
_entity_poly.type
_entity_poly.pdbx_seq_one_letter_code
_entity_poly.pdbx_strand_id
1 'polypeptide(L)'
;IDVEQIGYMYEGLLGYTATVAAEVVLGINGTRGEEPEIPLAKLEELAEASGDRKKLAKAIRAFVETDQPSAKPSSEAALAKAIDATVNPSIVSALTQAVGDDPELRERVKPWLGLVRPDLRNRPFVVLKGALLVKETPSRKNAGAHYTPKSLAEDVVQYAVEPLVYAPGPHQTAHRDEWKLKSPAEILNLKIADIACGSGAFLVAAARFLADRLVEA
;
A
#
# COMPACT_ATOMS: atom_id res chain seq x y z
N ILE A 1 -16.20 13.76 -0.04
CA ILE A 1 -15.45 12.50 0.09
C ILE A 1 -16.48 11.41 0.25
N ASP A 2 -16.48 10.45 -0.65
CA ASP A 2 -17.40 9.31 -0.61
C ASP A 2 -16.90 8.23 0.39
N VAL A 3 -17.82 7.43 0.92
CA VAL A 3 -17.51 6.36 1.89
C VAL A 3 -16.51 5.37 1.29
N GLU A 4 -16.62 5.11 -0.02
CA GLU A 4 -15.68 4.25 -0.74
C GLU A 4 -14.26 4.81 -0.75
N GLN A 5 -14.10 6.13 -0.90
CA GLN A 5 -12.77 6.78 -0.84
C GLN A 5 -12.16 6.66 0.55
N ILE A 6 -12.96 6.75 1.60
CA ILE A 6 -12.53 6.51 2.98
C ILE A 6 -12.09 5.06 3.16
N GLY A 7 -12.84 4.10 2.61
CA GLY A 7 -12.49 2.68 2.61
C GLY A 7 -11.14 2.40 1.95
N TYR A 8 -10.89 2.96 0.76
CA TYR A 8 -9.60 2.84 0.08
C TYR A 8 -8.45 3.50 0.85
N MET A 9 -8.69 4.66 1.47
CA MET A 9 -7.68 5.30 2.31
C MET A 9 -7.34 4.46 3.54
N TYR A 10 -8.35 3.90 4.20
CA TYR A 10 -8.18 3.03 5.36
C TYR A 10 -7.40 1.76 5.00
N GLU A 11 -7.77 1.08 3.91
CA GLU A 11 -7.05 -0.08 3.40
C GLU A 11 -5.59 0.27 3.07
N GLY A 12 -5.37 1.42 2.42
CA GLY A 12 -4.04 1.93 2.13
C GLY A 12 -3.20 2.13 3.39
N LEU A 13 -3.79 2.75 4.43
CA LEU A 13 -3.10 3.02 5.69
C LEU A 13 -2.76 1.74 6.48
N LEU A 14 -3.61 0.71 6.45
CA LEU A 14 -3.35 -0.58 7.09
C LEU A 14 -2.17 -1.34 6.47
N GLY A 15 -1.80 -1.00 5.25
CA GLY A 15 -0.65 -1.58 4.56
C GLY A 15 0.70 -1.02 5.02
N TYR A 16 0.73 -0.03 5.93
CA TYR A 16 1.97 0.63 6.35
C TYR A 16 2.10 0.65 7.87
N THR A 17 3.35 0.54 8.32
CA THR A 17 3.73 0.74 9.72
C THR A 17 4.73 1.89 9.80
N ALA A 18 4.50 2.83 10.71
CA ALA A 18 5.43 3.89 11.01
C ALA A 18 6.28 3.52 12.23
N THR A 19 7.60 3.57 12.10
CA THR A 19 8.55 3.33 13.19
C THR A 19 9.51 4.50 13.31
N VAL A 20 10.03 4.74 14.50
CA VAL A 20 11.12 5.70 14.70
C VAL A 20 12.43 5.03 14.31
N ALA A 21 13.18 5.64 13.39
CA ALA A 21 14.47 5.11 12.98
C ALA A 21 15.48 5.17 14.13
N ALA A 22 16.01 4.02 14.54
CA ALA A 22 17.01 3.92 15.62
C ALA A 22 18.38 4.44 15.16
N GLU A 23 18.64 4.44 13.87
CA GLU A 23 19.86 4.86 13.20
C GLU A 23 19.55 5.44 11.82
N VAL A 24 20.55 5.92 11.09
CA VAL A 24 20.37 6.42 9.72
C VAL A 24 20.06 5.25 8.79
N VAL A 25 18.97 5.39 8.00
CA VAL A 25 18.51 4.36 7.06
C VAL A 25 18.48 4.92 5.64
N LEU A 26 18.96 4.17 4.68
CA LEU A 26 18.94 4.49 3.26
C LEU A 26 17.90 3.63 2.52
N GLY A 27 17.03 4.27 1.74
CA GLY A 27 16.16 3.55 0.81
C GLY A 27 16.92 3.17 -0.44
N ILE A 28 16.99 1.88 -0.73
CA ILE A 28 17.76 1.32 -1.84
C ILE A 28 16.85 1.04 -3.04
N ASN A 29 17.40 1.15 -4.24
CA ASN A 29 16.69 0.85 -5.48
C ASN A 29 16.20 -0.60 -5.51
N GLY A 30 14.92 -0.77 -5.88
CA GLY A 30 14.24 -2.05 -5.93
C GLY A 30 12.99 -2.01 -6.79
N THR A 31 12.13 -2.99 -6.63
CA THR A 31 10.79 -2.99 -7.25
C THR A 31 9.93 -1.93 -6.58
N ARG A 32 9.30 -1.08 -7.38
CA ARG A 32 8.46 0.01 -6.87
C ARG A 32 7.38 -0.49 -5.91
N GLY A 33 7.35 0.10 -4.71
CA GLY A 33 6.46 -0.27 -3.61
C GLY A 33 6.96 -1.45 -2.76
N GLU A 34 8.07 -2.08 -3.13
CA GLU A 34 8.72 -3.18 -2.40
C GLU A 34 10.24 -2.91 -2.25
N GLU A 35 10.62 -1.61 -2.28
CA GLU A 35 12.02 -1.20 -2.18
C GLU A 35 12.55 -1.44 -0.76
N PRO A 36 13.79 -1.94 -0.61
CA PRO A 36 14.38 -2.16 0.71
C PRO A 36 14.90 -0.89 1.36
N GLU A 37 14.85 -0.85 2.69
CA GLU A 37 15.48 0.16 3.52
C GLU A 37 16.59 -0.47 4.36
N ILE A 38 17.84 -0.02 4.17
CA ILE A 38 19.00 -0.61 4.83
C ILE A 38 19.67 0.42 5.75
N PRO A 39 19.98 0.07 7.01
CA PRO A 39 20.79 0.90 7.87
C PRO A 39 22.15 1.25 7.24
N LEU A 40 22.56 2.52 7.34
CA LEU A 40 23.84 2.97 6.80
C LEU A 40 25.02 2.18 7.39
N ALA A 41 25.02 1.95 8.70
CA ALA A 41 26.05 1.17 9.36
C ALA A 41 26.14 -0.27 8.83
N LYS A 42 24.97 -0.87 8.46
CA LYS A 42 24.95 -2.21 7.86
C LYS A 42 25.53 -2.25 6.44
N LEU A 43 25.29 -1.21 5.65
CA LEU A 43 25.91 -1.09 4.32
C LEU A 43 27.44 -0.96 4.43
N GLU A 44 27.93 -0.15 5.40
CA GLU A 44 29.34 0.02 5.68
C GLU A 44 29.99 -1.32 6.13
N GLU A 45 29.37 -2.04 7.06
CA GLU A 45 29.79 -3.37 7.50
C GLU A 45 29.89 -4.37 6.32
N LEU A 46 28.85 -4.42 5.48
CA LEU A 46 28.83 -5.31 4.32
C LEU A 46 29.93 -4.96 3.30
N ALA A 47 30.24 -3.67 3.14
CA ALA A 47 31.30 -3.21 2.24
C ALA A 47 32.68 -3.62 2.75
N GLU A 48 32.96 -3.44 4.04
CA GLU A 48 34.21 -3.85 4.67
C GLU A 48 34.44 -5.36 4.55
N ALA A 49 33.37 -6.15 4.75
CA ALA A 49 33.46 -7.63 4.66
C ALA A 49 33.58 -8.15 3.23
N SER A 50 33.17 -7.40 2.22
CA SER A 50 33.01 -7.93 0.85
C SER A 50 34.26 -7.84 -0.01
N GLY A 51 35.07 -6.82 0.15
CA GLY A 51 36.31 -6.60 -0.61
C GLY A 51 36.15 -6.26 -2.10
N ASP A 52 35.00 -6.58 -2.71
CA ASP A 52 34.69 -6.19 -4.09
C ASP A 52 33.17 -5.91 -4.27
N ARG A 53 32.81 -5.14 -5.31
CA ARG A 53 31.44 -4.70 -5.60
C ARG A 53 30.45 -5.83 -5.91
N LYS A 54 30.90 -6.91 -6.56
CA LYS A 54 30.01 -8.04 -6.90
C LYS A 54 29.64 -8.81 -5.64
N LYS A 55 30.63 -9.04 -4.78
CA LYS A 55 30.38 -9.66 -3.47
C LYS A 55 29.51 -8.77 -2.60
N LEU A 56 29.76 -7.44 -2.60
CA LEU A 56 28.92 -6.49 -1.89
C LEU A 56 27.47 -6.48 -2.40
N ALA A 57 27.24 -6.48 -3.72
CA ALA A 57 25.90 -6.56 -4.28
C ALA A 57 25.17 -7.83 -3.88
N LYS A 58 25.88 -8.97 -3.87
CA LYS A 58 25.36 -10.25 -3.39
C LYS A 58 25.05 -10.22 -1.89
N ALA A 59 25.95 -9.63 -1.08
CA ALA A 59 25.76 -9.51 0.36
C ALA A 59 24.57 -8.60 0.72
N ILE A 60 24.41 -7.46 0.03
CA ILE A 60 23.25 -6.57 0.18
C ILE A 60 21.97 -7.33 -0.11
N ARG A 61 21.93 -8.09 -1.21
CA ARG A 61 20.75 -8.84 -1.58
C ARG A 61 20.42 -9.94 -0.57
N ALA A 62 21.40 -10.70 -0.12
CA ALA A 62 21.22 -11.75 0.89
C ALA A 62 20.72 -11.17 2.23
N PHE A 63 21.24 -10.02 2.64
CA PHE A 63 20.75 -9.30 3.81
C PHE A 63 19.28 -8.92 3.66
N VAL A 64 18.90 -8.31 2.53
CA VAL A 64 17.49 -7.92 2.29
C VAL A 64 16.57 -9.13 2.28
N GLU A 65 16.94 -10.22 1.61
CA GLU A 65 16.14 -11.45 1.53
C GLU A 65 15.91 -12.07 2.93
N THR A 66 16.84 -11.90 3.85
CA THR A 66 16.75 -12.42 5.23
C THR A 66 16.00 -11.49 6.15
N ASP A 67 16.32 -10.18 6.13
CA ASP A 67 15.82 -9.17 7.09
C ASP A 67 14.49 -8.56 6.64
N GLN A 68 14.26 -8.50 5.33
CA GLN A 68 13.09 -7.87 4.72
C GLN A 68 12.46 -8.77 3.64
N PRO A 69 11.85 -9.91 4.01
CA PRO A 69 11.37 -10.92 3.04
C PRO A 69 10.33 -10.40 2.03
N SER A 70 9.66 -9.30 2.34
CA SER A 70 8.69 -8.63 1.44
C SER A 70 9.34 -7.65 0.47
N ALA A 71 10.56 -7.22 0.73
CA ALA A 71 11.27 -6.29 -0.13
C ALA A 71 11.90 -7.01 -1.32
N LYS A 72 11.94 -6.32 -2.46
CA LYS A 72 12.52 -6.82 -3.71
C LYS A 72 13.61 -5.87 -4.20
N PRO A 73 14.85 -6.09 -3.77
CA PRO A 73 16.00 -5.30 -4.22
C PRO A 73 16.23 -5.51 -5.73
N SER A 74 16.89 -4.56 -6.36
CA SER A 74 17.38 -4.70 -7.74
C SER A 74 18.26 -5.96 -7.89
N SER A 75 18.43 -6.44 -9.12
CA SER A 75 19.30 -7.58 -9.41
C SER A 75 20.76 -7.33 -8.97
N GLU A 76 21.50 -8.37 -8.65
CA GLU A 76 22.93 -8.27 -8.27
C GLU A 76 23.75 -7.48 -9.31
N ALA A 77 23.49 -7.70 -10.60
CA ALA A 77 24.17 -6.96 -11.66
C ALA A 77 23.82 -5.47 -11.65
N ALA A 78 22.56 -5.12 -11.40
CA ALA A 78 22.12 -3.73 -11.29
C ALA A 78 22.69 -3.05 -10.04
N LEU A 79 22.69 -3.73 -8.89
CA LEU A 79 23.31 -3.22 -7.66
C LEU A 79 24.83 -3.02 -7.84
N ALA A 80 25.54 -3.99 -8.42
CA ALA A 80 26.98 -3.87 -8.69
C ALA A 80 27.31 -2.71 -9.62
N LYS A 81 26.48 -2.47 -10.65
CA LYS A 81 26.61 -1.31 -11.52
C LYS A 81 26.32 0.00 -10.80
N ALA A 82 25.33 0.02 -9.91
CA ALA A 82 24.93 1.20 -9.15
C ALA A 82 25.98 1.62 -8.13
N ILE A 83 26.69 0.69 -7.51
CA ILE A 83 27.82 0.96 -6.58
C ILE A 83 28.92 1.77 -7.27
N ASP A 84 29.20 1.51 -8.54
CA ASP A 84 30.23 2.20 -9.32
C ASP A 84 29.71 3.42 -10.11
N ALA A 85 28.43 3.70 -10.05
CA ALA A 85 27.85 4.72 -10.88
C ALA A 85 28.40 6.12 -10.51
N THR A 86 28.85 6.85 -11.52
CA THR A 86 29.12 8.28 -11.36
C THR A 86 27.83 9.02 -11.08
N VAL A 87 27.71 9.57 -9.89
CA VAL A 87 26.48 10.25 -9.45
C VAL A 87 26.45 11.67 -10.01
N ASN A 88 25.28 12.05 -10.53
CA ASN A 88 25.05 13.40 -11.04
C ASN A 88 25.28 14.44 -9.94
N PRO A 89 26.02 15.54 -10.20
CA PRO A 89 26.25 16.61 -9.24
C PRO A 89 24.99 17.18 -8.59
N SER A 90 23.85 17.18 -9.29
CA SER A 90 22.57 17.59 -8.73
C SER A 90 22.08 16.69 -7.59
N ILE A 91 22.37 15.39 -7.65
CA ILE A 91 22.02 14.43 -6.58
C ILE A 91 22.92 14.67 -5.36
N VAL A 92 24.20 14.98 -5.59
CA VAL A 92 25.15 15.35 -4.51
C VAL A 92 24.69 16.62 -3.81
N SER A 93 24.21 17.61 -4.57
CA SER A 93 23.64 18.84 -3.98
C SER A 93 22.35 18.58 -3.22
N ALA A 94 21.48 17.69 -3.73
CA ALA A 94 20.24 17.30 -3.08
C ALA A 94 20.48 16.49 -1.80
N LEU A 95 21.63 15.82 -1.67
CA LEU A 95 22.00 15.11 -0.44
C LEU A 95 22.10 16.07 0.76
N THR A 96 22.61 17.29 0.57
CA THR A 96 22.67 18.30 1.64
C THR A 96 21.27 18.61 2.19
N GLN A 97 20.26 18.64 1.33
CA GLN A 97 18.88 18.84 1.77
C GLN A 97 18.29 17.61 2.48
N ALA A 98 18.76 16.41 2.16
CA ALA A 98 18.28 15.17 2.76
C ALA A 98 18.91 14.91 4.15
N VAL A 99 20.19 15.24 4.34
CA VAL A 99 20.92 14.97 5.59
C VAL A 99 21.09 16.20 6.50
N GLY A 100 20.71 17.40 6.01
CA GLY A 100 20.91 18.66 6.76
C GLY A 100 22.37 19.08 6.86
N ASP A 101 22.69 19.84 7.92
CA ASP A 101 24.02 20.41 8.16
C ASP A 101 24.99 19.45 8.87
N ASP A 102 24.94 18.16 8.52
CA ASP A 102 25.86 17.14 9.01
C ASP A 102 26.87 16.75 7.92
N PRO A 103 28.10 17.34 7.91
CA PRO A 103 29.09 17.05 6.90
C PRO A 103 29.69 15.64 7.03
N GLU A 104 29.76 15.07 8.24
CA GLU A 104 30.26 13.72 8.47
C GLU A 104 29.30 12.69 7.88
N LEU A 105 28.03 12.82 8.20
CA LEU A 105 26.97 11.96 7.63
C LEU A 105 26.93 12.07 6.10
N ARG A 106 27.11 13.28 5.56
CA ARG A 106 27.13 13.49 4.10
C ARG A 106 28.25 12.69 3.43
N GLU A 107 29.45 12.72 3.96
CA GLU A 107 30.58 11.95 3.42
C GLU A 107 30.36 10.44 3.55
N ARG A 108 29.71 9.97 4.61
CA ARG A 108 29.35 8.56 4.79
C ARG A 108 28.26 8.08 3.81
N VAL A 109 27.27 8.91 3.49
CA VAL A 109 26.19 8.56 2.56
C VAL A 109 26.62 8.67 1.09
N LYS A 110 27.53 9.57 0.77
CA LYS A 110 27.97 9.88 -0.60
C LYS A 110 28.40 8.67 -1.44
N PRO A 111 29.13 7.67 -0.92
CA PRO A 111 29.48 6.46 -1.68
C PRO A 111 28.28 5.63 -2.12
N TRP A 112 27.15 5.77 -1.43
CA TRP A 112 25.94 4.96 -1.63
C TRP A 112 24.93 5.59 -2.58
N LEU A 113 25.15 6.84 -3.01
CA LEU A 113 24.16 7.60 -3.80
C LEU A 113 23.73 6.91 -5.09
N GLY A 114 24.55 6.07 -5.70
CA GLY A 114 24.16 5.28 -6.86
C GLY A 114 23.14 4.19 -6.53
N LEU A 115 23.15 3.68 -5.29
CA LEU A 115 22.22 2.67 -4.80
C LEU A 115 20.92 3.29 -4.26
N VAL A 116 20.99 4.53 -3.74
CA VAL A 116 19.89 5.16 -3.03
C VAL A 116 18.81 5.61 -4.00
N ARG A 117 17.57 5.20 -3.73
CA ARG A 117 16.40 5.67 -4.50
C ARG A 117 16.05 7.12 -4.20
N PRO A 118 15.42 7.83 -5.13
CA PRO A 118 14.90 9.16 -4.85
C PRO A 118 13.64 9.09 -3.96
N ASP A 119 13.46 10.11 -3.13
CA ASP A 119 12.20 10.39 -2.44
C ASP A 119 11.18 11.05 -3.39
N LEU A 120 9.97 11.36 -2.89
CA LEU A 120 8.91 12.03 -3.65
C LEU A 120 9.29 13.44 -4.13
N ARG A 121 10.39 14.01 -3.63
CA ARG A 121 10.93 15.32 -4.02
C ARG A 121 12.20 15.20 -4.85
N ASN A 122 12.48 14.00 -5.38
CA ASN A 122 13.70 13.68 -6.13
C ASN A 122 15.01 13.92 -5.36
N ARG A 123 15.00 13.81 -4.02
CA ARG A 123 16.19 13.83 -3.18
C ARG A 123 16.57 12.39 -2.81
N PRO A 124 17.84 12.10 -2.50
CA PRO A 124 18.21 10.79 -1.96
C PRO A 124 17.34 10.43 -0.75
N PHE A 125 16.75 9.22 -0.76
CA PHE A 125 15.92 8.76 0.35
C PHE A 125 16.80 8.39 1.54
N VAL A 126 16.94 9.34 2.46
CA VAL A 126 17.70 9.19 3.70
C VAL A 126 16.77 9.48 4.87
N VAL A 127 16.63 8.52 5.77
CA VAL A 127 15.89 8.69 7.02
C VAL A 127 16.90 8.87 8.15
N LEU A 128 16.85 10.03 8.80
CA LEU A 128 17.75 10.35 9.90
C LEU A 128 17.37 9.58 11.17
N LYS A 129 18.34 9.35 12.05
CA LYS A 129 18.06 8.82 13.39
C LYS A 129 17.02 9.66 14.10
N GLY A 130 16.01 9.02 14.68
CA GLY A 130 14.89 9.67 15.35
C GLY A 130 13.76 10.15 14.41
N ALA A 131 13.94 10.10 13.10
CA ALA A 131 12.89 10.41 12.14
C ALA A 131 11.92 9.22 11.95
N LEU A 132 10.73 9.51 11.41
CA LEU A 132 9.75 8.47 11.10
C LEU A 132 10.12 7.75 9.80
N LEU A 133 10.23 6.43 9.89
CA LEU A 133 10.37 5.52 8.77
C LEU A 133 9.03 4.80 8.57
N VAL A 134 8.43 5.00 7.39
CA VAL A 134 7.20 4.31 6.99
C VAL A 134 7.58 3.11 6.13
N LYS A 135 7.24 1.91 6.60
CA LYS A 135 7.50 0.64 5.91
C LYS A 135 6.19 -0.03 5.53
N GLU A 136 6.15 -0.70 4.40
CA GLU A 136 5.06 -1.61 4.09
C GLU A 136 5.06 -2.80 5.07
N THR A 137 3.88 -3.12 5.61
CA THR A 137 3.71 -4.29 6.46
C THR A 137 3.59 -5.55 5.60
N PRO A 138 4.32 -6.64 5.92
CA PRO A 138 4.17 -7.93 5.23
C PRO A 138 2.74 -8.48 5.29
N SER A 139 1.95 -8.03 6.24
CA SER A 139 0.57 -8.48 6.49
C SER A 139 -0.44 -8.02 5.45
N ARG A 140 -0.11 -7.09 4.53
CA ARG A 140 -1.04 -6.64 3.50
C ARG A 140 -1.61 -7.80 2.66
N LYS A 141 -0.76 -8.76 2.27
CA LYS A 141 -1.20 -9.96 1.55
C LYS A 141 -1.99 -10.95 2.41
N ASN A 142 -1.79 -10.92 3.73
CA ASN A 142 -2.40 -11.87 4.66
C ASN A 142 -3.61 -11.30 5.41
N ALA A 143 -3.76 -9.98 5.46
CA ALA A 143 -4.84 -9.33 6.22
C ALA A 143 -6.22 -9.45 5.54
N GLY A 144 -6.29 -9.91 4.28
CA GLY A 144 -7.55 -10.04 3.55
C GLY A 144 -8.37 -8.75 3.42
N ALA A 145 -7.74 -7.61 3.73
CA ALA A 145 -8.35 -6.30 3.64
C ALA A 145 -8.37 -5.85 2.18
N HIS A 146 -9.25 -6.44 1.38
CA HIS A 146 -9.56 -5.96 0.05
C HIS A 146 -10.86 -5.17 0.11
N TYR A 147 -10.80 -3.91 -0.26
CA TYR A 147 -12.01 -3.11 -0.42
C TYR A 147 -12.81 -3.65 -1.61
N THR A 148 -14.08 -3.98 -1.37
CA THR A 148 -14.97 -4.44 -2.43
C THR A 148 -15.32 -3.27 -3.35
N PRO A 149 -15.02 -3.33 -4.67
CA PRO A 149 -15.38 -2.28 -5.61
C PRO A 149 -16.88 -1.96 -5.55
N LYS A 150 -17.22 -0.68 -5.66
CA LYS A 150 -18.61 -0.19 -5.59
C LYS A 150 -19.55 -0.96 -6.53
N SER A 151 -19.17 -1.12 -7.80
CA SER A 151 -19.97 -1.83 -8.79
C SER A 151 -20.27 -3.27 -8.37
N LEU A 152 -19.27 -3.97 -7.83
CA LEU A 152 -19.45 -5.34 -7.35
C LEU A 152 -20.40 -5.39 -6.13
N ALA A 153 -20.27 -4.44 -5.21
CA ALA A 153 -21.18 -4.37 -4.05
C ALA A 153 -22.62 -4.07 -4.48
N GLU A 154 -22.81 -3.16 -5.43
CA GLU A 154 -24.12 -2.83 -6.01
C GLU A 154 -24.75 -4.04 -6.72
N ASP A 155 -23.99 -4.76 -7.57
CA ASP A 155 -24.46 -5.97 -8.25
C ASP A 155 -24.88 -7.06 -7.26
N VAL A 156 -24.03 -7.38 -6.28
CA VAL A 156 -24.33 -8.39 -5.27
C VAL A 156 -25.56 -8.02 -4.46
N VAL A 157 -25.68 -6.76 -4.04
CA VAL A 157 -26.83 -6.26 -3.29
C VAL A 157 -28.09 -6.32 -4.13
N GLN A 158 -28.04 -5.92 -5.39
CA GLN A 158 -29.17 -6.01 -6.28
C GLN A 158 -29.69 -7.44 -6.35
N TYR A 159 -28.86 -8.42 -6.65
CA TYR A 159 -29.28 -9.82 -6.74
C TYR A 159 -29.77 -10.41 -5.41
N ALA A 160 -29.20 -9.98 -4.30
CA ALA A 160 -29.57 -10.48 -2.98
C ALA A 160 -30.85 -9.85 -2.42
N VAL A 161 -31.09 -8.56 -2.67
CA VAL A 161 -32.14 -7.77 -2.04
C VAL A 161 -33.36 -7.59 -2.98
N GLU A 162 -33.17 -7.56 -4.29
CA GLU A 162 -34.26 -7.40 -5.27
C GLU A 162 -35.40 -8.42 -5.06
N PRO A 163 -35.13 -9.72 -4.83
CA PRO A 163 -36.19 -10.70 -4.55
C PRO A 163 -36.96 -10.42 -3.27
N LEU A 164 -36.42 -9.66 -2.35
CA LEU A 164 -37.05 -9.36 -1.06
C LEU A 164 -37.98 -8.15 -1.11
N VAL A 165 -37.81 -7.25 -2.08
CA VAL A 165 -38.61 -6.03 -2.20
C VAL A 165 -39.78 -6.14 -3.18
N TYR A 166 -39.86 -7.21 -3.97
CA TYR A 166 -41.00 -7.48 -4.88
C TYR A 166 -41.77 -8.71 -4.48
N ALA A 167 -43.14 -8.68 -4.65
CA ALA A 167 -44.03 -9.83 -4.49
C ALA A 167 -45.31 -9.63 -5.32
N PRO A 168 -45.50 -10.32 -6.50
CA PRO A 168 -44.51 -11.22 -7.12
C PRO A 168 -43.24 -10.51 -7.54
N GLY A 169 -42.14 -11.26 -7.62
CA GLY A 169 -40.84 -10.78 -7.98
C GLY A 169 -40.00 -11.87 -8.66
N PRO A 170 -38.68 -11.78 -8.71
CA PRO A 170 -37.78 -12.68 -9.45
C PRO A 170 -37.94 -14.15 -9.12
N HIS A 171 -38.39 -14.49 -7.91
CA HIS A 171 -38.59 -15.87 -7.50
C HIS A 171 -39.94 -16.47 -7.96
N GLN A 172 -40.90 -15.63 -8.35
CA GLN A 172 -42.25 -16.07 -8.77
C GLN A 172 -42.41 -15.99 -10.28
N THR A 173 -41.81 -15.00 -10.94
CA THR A 173 -41.93 -14.83 -12.40
C THR A 173 -40.66 -14.25 -12.98
N ALA A 174 -40.27 -14.71 -14.18
CA ALA A 174 -39.17 -14.16 -14.96
C ALA A 174 -39.57 -12.87 -15.70
N HIS A 175 -40.84 -12.56 -15.77
CA HIS A 175 -41.37 -11.38 -16.46
C HIS A 175 -41.32 -10.17 -15.52
N ARG A 176 -40.42 -9.24 -15.77
CA ARG A 176 -40.19 -8.08 -14.90
C ARG A 176 -41.38 -7.12 -14.86
N ASP A 177 -42.18 -7.08 -15.90
CA ASP A 177 -43.42 -6.31 -15.98
C ASP A 177 -44.54 -6.81 -15.06
N GLU A 178 -44.44 -8.04 -14.58
CA GLU A 178 -45.36 -8.64 -13.60
C GLU A 178 -44.92 -8.37 -12.14
N TRP A 179 -43.74 -7.87 -11.92
CA TRP A 179 -43.22 -7.64 -10.58
C TRP A 179 -43.97 -6.50 -9.89
N LYS A 180 -44.30 -6.69 -8.63
CA LYS A 180 -44.98 -5.70 -7.80
C LYS A 180 -44.13 -5.34 -6.61
N LEU A 181 -43.79 -4.06 -6.51
CA LEU A 181 -43.06 -3.53 -5.40
C LEU A 181 -43.89 -3.66 -4.11
N LYS A 182 -43.27 -4.10 -3.02
CA LYS A 182 -43.87 -4.17 -1.69
C LYS A 182 -44.14 -2.77 -1.14
N SER A 183 -45.02 -2.68 -0.17
CA SER A 183 -45.29 -1.39 0.52
C SER A 183 -44.07 -0.86 1.23
N PRO A 184 -43.94 0.49 1.42
CA PRO A 184 -42.88 1.08 2.19
C PRO A 184 -42.69 0.48 3.57
N ALA A 185 -43.76 0.13 4.26
CA ALA A 185 -43.72 -0.50 5.58
C ALA A 185 -43.07 -1.90 5.55
N GLU A 186 -43.33 -2.69 4.53
CA GLU A 186 -42.71 -4.01 4.36
C GLU A 186 -41.25 -3.89 4.01
N ILE A 187 -40.87 -2.92 3.15
CA ILE A 187 -39.47 -2.64 2.80
C ILE A 187 -38.65 -2.19 4.04
N LEU A 188 -39.20 -1.27 4.84
CA LEU A 188 -38.58 -0.77 6.07
C LEU A 188 -38.43 -1.84 7.15
N ASN A 189 -39.23 -2.90 7.11
CA ASN A 189 -39.13 -4.01 8.05
C ASN A 189 -38.06 -5.05 7.68
N LEU A 190 -37.42 -4.95 6.50
CA LEU A 190 -36.36 -5.85 6.12
C LEU A 190 -35.16 -5.74 7.09
N LYS A 191 -34.60 -6.91 7.42
CA LYS A 191 -33.41 -7.01 8.25
C LYS A 191 -32.25 -7.47 7.40
N ILE A 192 -31.29 -6.59 7.20
CA ILE A 192 -30.05 -6.87 6.44
C ILE A 192 -28.89 -6.88 7.41
N ALA A 193 -28.10 -7.94 7.38
CA ALA A 193 -26.92 -8.09 8.19
C ALA A 193 -25.73 -8.51 7.33
N ASP A 194 -24.61 -7.85 7.51
CA ASP A 194 -23.32 -8.22 6.95
C ASP A 194 -22.39 -8.58 8.11
N ILE A 195 -22.12 -9.88 8.28
CA ILE A 195 -21.31 -10.41 9.37
C ILE A 195 -19.81 -10.22 9.18
N ALA A 196 -19.40 -9.75 8.01
CA ALA A 196 -18.01 -9.48 7.64
C ALA A 196 -17.88 -8.10 6.98
N CYS A 197 -18.57 -7.11 7.52
CA CYS A 197 -18.86 -5.84 6.85
C CYS A 197 -17.63 -5.03 6.40
N GLY A 198 -16.46 -5.25 6.99
CA GLY A 198 -15.28 -4.46 6.67
C GLY A 198 -15.55 -2.96 6.79
N SER A 199 -15.37 -2.23 5.67
CA SER A 199 -15.70 -0.80 5.57
C SER A 199 -17.19 -0.51 5.36
N GLY A 200 -18.03 -1.54 5.28
CA GLY A 200 -19.48 -1.41 5.12
C GLY A 200 -19.97 -1.23 3.68
N ALA A 201 -19.18 -1.60 2.67
CA ALA A 201 -19.53 -1.41 1.26
C ALA A 201 -20.89 -2.00 0.89
N PHE A 202 -21.17 -3.25 1.31
CA PHE A 202 -22.46 -3.91 1.06
C PHE A 202 -23.62 -3.25 1.81
N LEU A 203 -23.40 -2.82 3.06
CA LEU A 203 -24.44 -2.14 3.85
C LEU A 203 -24.81 -0.78 3.24
N VAL A 204 -23.82 -0.03 2.76
CA VAL A 204 -24.05 1.25 2.07
C VAL A 204 -24.78 1.03 0.75
N ALA A 205 -24.38 0.03 -0.05
CA ALA A 205 -25.08 -0.33 -1.28
C ALA A 205 -26.53 -0.77 -1.01
N ALA A 206 -26.76 -1.60 0.03
CA ALA A 206 -28.09 -2.03 0.43
C ALA A 206 -28.97 -0.85 0.87
N ALA A 207 -28.43 0.07 1.66
CA ALA A 207 -29.17 1.27 2.09
C ALA A 207 -29.57 2.14 0.89
N ARG A 208 -28.69 2.35 -0.08
CA ARG A 208 -28.98 3.08 -1.31
C ARG A 208 -30.05 2.37 -2.14
N PHE A 209 -29.89 1.07 -2.37
CA PHE A 209 -30.84 0.27 -3.12
C PHE A 209 -32.27 0.34 -2.49
N LEU A 210 -32.37 0.16 -1.17
CA LEU A 210 -33.67 0.25 -0.48
C LEU A 210 -34.25 1.64 -0.49
N ALA A 211 -33.42 2.69 -0.38
CA ALA A 211 -33.87 4.08 -0.47
C ALA A 211 -34.50 4.37 -1.85
N ASP A 212 -33.88 3.90 -2.93
CA ASP A 212 -34.42 4.05 -4.29
C ASP A 212 -35.77 3.33 -4.43
N ARG A 213 -35.90 2.12 -3.88
CA ARG A 213 -37.18 1.37 -3.89
C ARG A 213 -38.26 2.03 -3.04
N LEU A 214 -37.91 2.68 -1.92
CA LEU A 214 -38.83 3.42 -1.08
C LEU A 214 -39.39 4.69 -1.77
N VAL A 215 -38.57 5.32 -2.62
CA VAL A 215 -39.02 6.48 -3.41
C VAL A 215 -39.94 6.05 -4.56
N GLU A 216 -39.77 4.82 -5.07
CA GLU A 216 -40.57 4.24 -6.14
C GLU A 216 -41.91 3.71 -5.62
N ALA A 217 -42.01 3.29 -4.35
CA ALA A 217 -43.21 2.68 -3.72
C ALA A 217 -44.24 3.73 -3.26
#